data_866012e32c57af044450f141ef01a281
#
_entry.id   866012e32c57af044450f141ef01a281
#
_cell.length_a   1.000
_cell.length_b   1.000
_cell.length_c   1.000
_cell.angle_alpha   90.00
_cell.angle_beta   90.00
_cell.angle_gamma   90.00
#
_symmetry.space_group_name_H-M   'P 1'
#
loop_
_entity.id
_entity.type
_entity.pdbx_description
1 polymer ?
#
loop_
_entity_poly.entity_id
_entity_poly.type
_entity_poly.pdbx_seq_one_letter_code
_entity_poly.pdbx_strand_id
1 'polypeptide(L)'
;MPAIITNKFRIHNSEQFQESFSESSANVYYLAIGRPHAFGTSTRPDSRTEFEGSDTSAPTPVDSIQEEFYSFDDFMAAKKVTSNDISFSVPRRNWTTGTVYDYYRHDYGHLVTGSTSSTQSANSGATALYDATFYVLTSDFNVYKCLDNNGDANSTVEPSGTSNSILTTGDGYKWKYMYSLSAAQRQNFLSTDFMAVATNSTVSSAAVDGAVNIVKIKTAGSGGTNGSHTGVAIRGDGSSGACTVTVSGGAVTAVTVTTPGTGYTYGYIRNADIVSAGATSLSGSELDVIIEPKGGHGFNAVKELGGFFVMCNTNFEGTESSNTGDFVVGQDFRRVALLRDIKSGGSAASSTTLRGTKAILLASNSGNFTVDEEINQATSGAVGKVVEWDSSNKILYYVQTRHNDAGADSNGNLTAFSSTHTITGQSSSSTGTPSSASSTVDSISFSSGYVGSEIDADTGDVLYLENRASITRASDQTENV
;
A
#
# COMPACT_ATOMS: atom_id res chain seq x y z
N MET A 1 23.02 8.33 -20.40
CA MET A 1 22.62 6.99 -20.86
C MET A 1 21.21 6.73 -20.35
N PRO A 2 20.29 6.26 -21.16
CA PRO A 2 18.99 5.86 -20.66
C PRO A 2 19.16 4.66 -19.69
N ALA A 3 18.41 4.71 -18.58
CA ALA A 3 18.44 3.68 -17.54
C ALA A 3 17.00 3.25 -17.21
N ILE A 4 16.84 2.05 -16.70
CA ILE A 4 15.56 1.54 -16.25
C ILE A 4 15.70 0.99 -14.82
N ILE A 5 14.79 1.40 -13.94
CA ILE A 5 14.57 0.73 -12.66
C ILE A 5 13.60 -0.41 -12.92
N THR A 6 14.09 -1.65 -12.81
CA THR A 6 13.29 -2.84 -13.11
C THR A 6 12.25 -3.09 -12.00
N ASN A 7 11.13 -3.73 -12.36
CA ASN A 7 10.15 -4.17 -11.37
C ASN A 7 10.75 -5.16 -10.35
N LYS A 8 11.74 -5.95 -10.75
CA LYS A 8 12.47 -6.82 -9.81
C LYS A 8 13.19 -6.05 -8.72
N PHE A 9 13.76 -4.88 -9.05
CA PHE A 9 14.39 -4.00 -8.06
C PHE A 9 13.35 -3.38 -7.12
N ARG A 10 12.19 -2.95 -7.67
CA ARG A 10 11.08 -2.43 -6.84
C ARG A 10 10.55 -3.48 -5.87
N ILE A 11 10.35 -4.72 -6.33
CA ILE A 11 9.92 -5.84 -5.48
C ILE A 11 10.99 -6.16 -4.42
N HIS A 12 12.26 -6.18 -4.80
CA HIS A 12 13.36 -6.41 -3.85
C HIS A 12 13.36 -5.34 -2.75
N ASN A 13 13.17 -4.07 -3.09
CA ASN A 13 13.11 -3.01 -2.10
C ASN A 13 11.92 -3.20 -1.14
N SER A 14 10.75 -3.60 -1.64
CA SER A 14 9.60 -3.89 -0.79
C SER A 14 9.82 -5.13 0.10
N GLU A 15 10.50 -6.16 -0.41
CA GLU A 15 10.90 -7.34 0.38
C GLU A 15 11.86 -6.94 1.52
N GLN A 16 12.89 -6.11 1.24
CA GLN A 16 13.84 -5.61 2.25
C GLN A 16 13.14 -4.71 3.28
N PHE A 17 12.23 -3.86 2.81
CA PHE A 17 11.47 -3.01 3.72
C PHE A 17 10.61 -3.84 4.68
N GLN A 18 9.86 -4.84 4.18
CA GLN A 18 9.07 -5.72 5.04
C GLN A 18 9.95 -6.54 5.99
N GLU A 19 11.08 -7.05 5.54
CA GLU A 19 12.03 -7.81 6.35
C GLU A 19 12.52 -6.99 7.55
N SER A 20 12.79 -5.69 7.36
CA SER A 20 13.28 -4.79 8.40
C SER A 20 12.39 -4.66 9.63
N PHE A 21 11.10 -5.01 9.55
CA PHE A 21 10.18 -5.02 10.69
C PHE A 21 10.31 -6.29 11.57
N SER A 22 11.01 -7.30 11.11
CA SER A 22 11.13 -8.61 11.78
C SER A 22 12.56 -9.03 12.15
N GLU A 23 13.56 -8.23 11.81
CA GLU A 23 14.95 -8.50 12.14
C GLU A 23 15.23 -8.41 13.64
N SER A 24 16.20 -9.17 14.14
CA SER A 24 16.52 -9.23 15.57
C SER A 24 17.16 -7.93 16.13
N SER A 25 17.78 -7.13 15.29
CA SER A 25 18.24 -5.77 15.57
C SER A 25 17.40 -4.75 14.78
N ALA A 26 16.11 -5.00 14.76
CA ALA A 26 15.18 -4.27 13.92
C ALA A 26 15.17 -2.78 14.23
N ASN A 27 15.09 -1.99 13.19
CA ASN A 27 14.62 -0.63 13.28
C ASN A 27 13.21 -0.61 13.91
N VAL A 28 12.91 0.41 14.65
CA VAL A 28 11.59 0.55 15.29
C VAL A 28 10.78 1.56 14.48
N TYR A 29 9.61 1.12 14.04
CA TYR A 29 8.72 1.92 13.22
C TYR A 29 7.49 2.35 14.00
N TYR A 30 7.06 3.58 13.75
CA TYR A 30 5.83 4.14 14.31
C TYR A 30 5.01 4.77 13.19
N LEU A 31 3.71 4.52 13.18
CA LEU A 31 2.76 5.33 12.43
C LEU A 31 2.27 6.45 13.32
N ALA A 32 2.46 7.69 12.89
CA ALA A 32 2.05 8.88 13.62
C ALA A 32 0.87 9.54 12.92
N ILE A 33 -0.04 10.11 13.71
CA ILE A 33 -1.12 10.98 13.27
C ILE A 33 -0.90 12.38 13.81
N GLY A 34 -1.30 13.39 13.04
CA GLY A 34 -1.09 14.78 13.46
C GLY A 34 -1.87 15.77 12.60
N ARG A 35 -1.49 17.03 12.76
CA ARG A 35 -2.09 18.19 12.12
C ARG A 35 -3.58 18.37 12.47
N PRO A 36 -3.89 18.84 13.68
CA PRO A 36 -5.24 19.23 14.05
C PRO A 36 -5.70 20.52 13.33
N HIS A 37 -4.78 21.33 12.81
CA HIS A 37 -5.09 22.57 12.09
C HIS A 37 -5.58 22.30 10.67
N ALA A 38 -6.63 23.01 10.26
CA ALA A 38 -7.15 22.95 8.89
C ALA A 38 -6.14 23.48 7.87
N PHE A 39 -6.18 22.95 6.66
CA PHE A 39 -5.38 23.46 5.55
C PHE A 39 -5.90 24.83 5.09
N GLY A 40 -4.99 25.66 4.57
CA GLY A 40 -5.32 26.99 4.04
C GLY A 40 -5.51 28.09 5.08
N THR A 41 -5.43 27.75 6.38
CA THR A 41 -5.61 28.72 7.48
C THR A 41 -4.32 29.06 8.21
N SER A 42 -3.25 28.32 7.99
CA SER A 42 -1.97 28.52 8.65
C SER A 42 -1.11 29.54 7.90
N THR A 43 -0.51 30.45 8.62
CA THR A 43 0.50 31.40 8.13
C THR A 43 1.80 31.14 8.85
N ARG A 44 2.91 31.41 8.17
CA ARG A 44 4.26 31.35 8.77
C ARG A 44 4.58 32.67 9.48
N PRO A 45 5.59 32.70 10.37
CA PRO A 45 6.09 33.95 10.97
C PRO A 45 6.53 35.01 9.95
N ASP A 46 6.82 34.63 8.71
CA ASP A 46 7.14 35.53 7.61
C ASP A 46 5.90 35.96 6.79
N SER A 47 4.71 35.72 7.30
CA SER A 47 3.40 36.04 6.68
C SER A 47 3.10 35.30 5.37
N ARG A 48 3.84 34.25 5.03
CA ARG A 48 3.52 33.39 3.88
C ARG A 48 2.47 32.36 4.31
N THR A 49 1.52 32.07 3.45
CA THR A 49 0.58 30.95 3.65
C THR A 49 1.38 29.64 3.48
N GLU A 50 1.39 28.82 4.50
CA GLU A 50 2.21 27.61 4.52
C GLU A 50 1.67 26.54 3.60
N PHE A 51 0.35 26.39 3.56
CA PHE A 51 -0.29 25.34 2.79
C PHE A 51 -1.39 25.91 1.92
N GLU A 52 -1.29 25.62 0.65
CA GLU A 52 -2.40 25.72 -0.27
C GLU A 52 -3.36 24.55 -0.04
N GLY A 53 -4.56 24.61 -0.61
CA GLY A 53 -5.55 23.55 -0.51
C GLY A 53 -6.60 23.81 0.55
N SER A 54 -7.30 22.76 0.91
CA SER A 54 -8.39 22.77 1.90
C SER A 54 -8.55 21.38 2.49
N ASP A 55 -9.38 21.24 3.53
CA ASP A 55 -9.70 19.93 4.12
C ASP A 55 -10.38 18.96 3.15
N THR A 56 -10.94 19.44 2.05
CA THR A 56 -11.52 18.61 0.99
C THR A 56 -10.54 18.31 -0.16
N SER A 57 -9.42 19.03 -0.23
CA SER A 57 -8.37 18.89 -1.23
C SER A 57 -7.03 19.14 -0.55
N ALA A 58 -6.60 18.17 0.25
CA ALA A 58 -5.36 18.24 1.00
C ALA A 58 -4.16 18.40 0.04
N PRO A 59 -3.22 19.31 0.35
CA PRO A 59 -2.05 19.50 -0.49
C PRO A 59 -1.09 18.31 -0.40
N THR A 60 -0.40 18.01 -1.49
CA THR A 60 0.67 17.01 -1.46
C THR A 60 1.80 17.53 -0.56
N PRO A 61 2.31 16.72 0.38
CA PRO A 61 3.45 17.10 1.19
C PRO A 61 4.66 17.44 0.34
N VAL A 62 5.48 18.35 0.82
CA VAL A 62 6.75 18.72 0.18
C VAL A 62 7.86 17.85 0.77
N ASP A 63 8.61 17.16 -0.09
CA ASP A 63 9.80 16.41 0.32
C ASP A 63 10.94 17.40 0.65
N SER A 64 10.99 17.85 1.90
CA SER A 64 12.01 18.79 2.39
C SER A 64 12.29 18.56 3.87
N ILE A 65 13.54 18.80 4.26
CA ILE A 65 13.98 18.75 5.66
C ILE A 65 13.13 19.67 6.56
N GLN A 66 12.68 20.80 6.04
CA GLN A 66 11.85 21.74 6.79
C GLN A 66 10.46 21.16 7.08
N GLU A 67 9.86 20.46 6.12
CA GLU A 67 8.55 19.80 6.30
C GLU A 67 8.65 18.67 7.32
N GLU A 68 9.75 17.92 7.31
CA GLU A 68 10.02 16.89 8.32
C GLU A 68 10.07 17.48 9.73
N PHE A 69 10.85 18.54 9.96
CA PHE A 69 10.93 19.22 11.25
C PHE A 69 9.58 19.75 11.72
N TYR A 70 8.81 20.36 10.82
CA TYR A 70 7.52 20.93 11.18
C TYR A 70 6.47 19.88 11.50
N SER A 71 6.61 18.68 10.94
CA SER A 71 5.70 17.58 11.22
C SER A 71 5.75 17.14 12.68
N PHE A 72 6.92 17.23 13.34
CA PHE A 72 7.05 16.91 14.76
C PHE A 72 6.33 17.90 15.68
N ASP A 73 6.05 19.11 15.24
CA ASP A 73 5.35 20.12 16.05
C ASP A 73 3.86 19.76 16.25
N ASP A 74 3.26 19.04 15.31
CA ASP A 74 1.84 18.79 15.27
C ASP A 74 1.43 17.31 15.34
N PHE A 75 2.37 16.39 15.60
CA PHE A 75 2.02 15.00 15.90
C PHE A 75 1.20 14.92 17.19
N MET A 76 0.12 14.16 17.16
CA MET A 76 -0.82 13.99 18.24
C MET A 76 -0.63 12.67 18.98
N ALA A 77 -0.39 11.60 18.20
CA ALA A 77 -0.12 10.28 18.72
C ALA A 77 0.73 9.49 17.70
N ALA A 78 1.50 8.52 18.20
CA ALA A 78 2.17 7.55 17.35
C ALA A 78 2.01 6.15 17.91
N LYS A 79 1.81 5.18 17.03
CA LYS A 79 1.66 3.76 17.39
C LYS A 79 2.72 2.92 16.71
N LYS A 80 3.32 2.01 17.50
CA LYS A 80 4.37 1.12 17.02
C LYS A 80 3.81 0.18 15.97
N VAL A 81 4.49 0.12 14.83
CA VAL A 81 4.18 -0.78 13.72
C VAL A 81 5.02 -2.05 13.85
N THR A 82 4.38 -3.20 13.74
CA THR A 82 5.00 -4.52 13.78
C THR A 82 4.87 -5.23 12.44
N SER A 83 5.49 -6.39 12.28
CA SER A 83 5.35 -7.21 11.08
C SER A 83 3.91 -7.67 10.78
N ASN A 84 3.02 -7.66 11.78
CA ASN A 84 1.61 -7.99 11.60
C ASN A 84 0.78 -6.83 11.02
N ASP A 85 1.31 -5.61 11.11
CA ASP A 85 0.66 -4.38 10.69
C ASP A 85 1.05 -3.97 9.26
N ILE A 86 1.79 -4.84 8.55
CA ILE A 86 2.25 -4.61 7.18
C ILE A 86 1.93 -5.78 6.26
N SER A 87 1.72 -5.47 4.99
CA SER A 87 1.50 -6.47 3.94
C SER A 87 2.03 -5.99 2.60
N PHE A 88 2.59 -6.90 1.80
CA PHE A 88 2.71 -6.62 0.36
C PHE A 88 1.33 -6.38 -0.23
N SER A 89 1.25 -5.45 -1.15
CA SER A 89 0.00 -5.09 -1.79
C SER A 89 0.15 -4.94 -3.29
N VAL A 90 -0.94 -5.20 -3.98
CA VAL A 90 -1.09 -4.99 -5.43
C VAL A 90 -2.39 -4.23 -5.68
N PRO A 91 -2.53 -3.53 -6.83
CA PRO A 91 -3.78 -2.90 -7.19
C PRO A 91 -4.95 -3.89 -7.14
N ARG A 92 -6.05 -3.50 -6.52
CA ARG A 92 -7.26 -4.32 -6.44
C ARG A 92 -7.97 -4.31 -7.79
N ARG A 93 -8.24 -5.52 -8.31
CA ARG A 93 -8.93 -5.73 -9.58
C ARG A 93 -10.04 -6.74 -9.38
N ASN A 94 -11.25 -6.26 -9.12
CA ASN A 94 -12.41 -7.14 -8.94
C ASN A 94 -12.81 -7.78 -10.26
N TRP A 95 -13.16 -9.06 -10.22
CA TRP A 95 -13.81 -9.69 -11.36
C TRP A 95 -15.17 -9.04 -11.63
N THR A 96 -15.45 -8.80 -12.88
CA THR A 96 -16.73 -8.21 -13.34
C THR A 96 -17.15 -8.89 -14.62
N THR A 97 -18.41 -9.34 -14.68
CA THR A 97 -18.96 -9.99 -15.88
C THR A 97 -18.96 -9.04 -17.07
N GLY A 98 -18.69 -9.57 -18.25
CA GLY A 98 -18.67 -8.82 -19.50
C GLY A 98 -17.36 -8.04 -19.76
N THR A 99 -16.38 -8.18 -18.88
CA THR A 99 -15.07 -7.53 -19.04
C THR A 99 -14.11 -8.43 -19.82
N VAL A 100 -13.31 -7.85 -20.71
CA VAL A 100 -12.17 -8.51 -21.34
C VAL A 100 -10.97 -8.31 -20.45
N TYR A 101 -10.43 -9.41 -19.89
CA TYR A 101 -9.20 -9.38 -19.12
C TYR A 101 -8.01 -9.65 -20.01
N ASP A 102 -6.87 -9.02 -19.67
CA ASP A 102 -5.60 -9.40 -20.25
C ASP A 102 -5.19 -10.78 -19.72
N TYR A 103 -4.29 -11.43 -20.40
CA TYR A 103 -3.69 -12.66 -19.91
C TYR A 103 -2.19 -12.48 -19.66
N TYR A 104 -1.61 -13.32 -18.83
CA TYR A 104 -0.19 -13.29 -18.55
C TYR A 104 0.63 -13.55 -19.83
N ARG A 105 1.62 -12.69 -20.09
CA ARG A 105 2.68 -12.89 -21.08
C ARG A 105 4.04 -12.50 -20.49
N HIS A 106 5.06 -13.23 -20.82
CA HIS A 106 6.44 -12.94 -20.38
C HIS A 106 7.12 -11.83 -21.19
N ASP A 107 6.56 -11.48 -22.34
CA ASP A 107 7.17 -10.64 -23.37
C ASP A 107 6.44 -9.30 -23.60
N TYR A 108 5.58 -8.86 -22.69
CA TYR A 108 5.03 -7.50 -22.78
C TYR A 108 6.15 -6.46 -22.80
N GLY A 109 6.06 -5.49 -23.71
CA GLY A 109 7.08 -4.49 -23.93
C GLY A 109 8.18 -4.91 -24.91
N HIS A 110 8.21 -6.18 -25.32
CA HIS A 110 9.16 -6.63 -26.34
C HIS A 110 8.88 -5.94 -27.69
N LEU A 111 9.95 -5.47 -28.33
CA LEU A 111 9.83 -4.86 -29.67
C LEU A 111 9.76 -5.98 -30.73
N VAL A 112 8.59 -6.10 -31.34
CA VAL A 112 8.38 -7.02 -32.46
C VAL A 112 8.76 -6.29 -33.75
N THR A 113 9.71 -6.85 -34.50
CA THR A 113 10.18 -6.31 -35.77
C THR A 113 9.49 -7.01 -36.95
N GLY A 114 8.98 -6.22 -37.88
CA GLY A 114 8.35 -6.66 -39.10
C GLY A 114 8.49 -5.55 -40.15
N SER A 115 7.58 -5.41 -41.08
CA SER A 115 7.54 -4.27 -42.00
C SER A 115 7.35 -2.93 -41.26
N THR A 116 6.75 -2.98 -40.07
CA THR A 116 6.70 -1.89 -39.06
C THR A 116 7.01 -2.49 -37.70
N SER A 117 7.96 -1.91 -36.98
CA SER A 117 8.24 -2.32 -35.60
C SER A 117 7.07 -1.94 -34.69
N SER A 118 6.64 -2.87 -33.83
CA SER A 118 5.58 -2.65 -32.84
C SER A 118 6.00 -3.22 -31.49
N THR A 119 5.41 -2.71 -30.42
CA THR A 119 5.60 -3.24 -29.07
C THR A 119 4.54 -4.29 -28.77
N GLN A 120 4.93 -5.42 -28.21
CA GLN A 120 3.98 -6.41 -27.70
C GLN A 120 3.19 -5.79 -26.54
N SER A 121 1.88 -5.63 -26.71
CA SER A 121 0.96 -5.03 -25.73
C SER A 121 -0.17 -5.99 -25.37
N ALA A 122 -0.77 -5.75 -24.21
CA ALA A 122 -2.01 -6.38 -23.77
C ALA A 122 -3.22 -5.81 -24.52
N ASN A 123 -4.38 -6.46 -24.43
CA ASN A 123 -5.63 -5.96 -24.99
C ASN A 123 -6.04 -4.59 -24.39
N SER A 124 -5.74 -4.36 -23.11
CA SER A 124 -5.91 -3.06 -22.44
C SER A 124 -4.98 -1.96 -22.96
N GLY A 125 -4.02 -2.30 -23.82
CA GLY A 125 -2.98 -1.39 -24.31
C GLY A 125 -1.73 -1.33 -23.41
N ALA A 126 -1.71 -2.05 -22.29
CA ALA A 126 -0.54 -2.09 -21.40
C ALA A 126 0.67 -2.73 -22.11
N THR A 127 1.84 -2.10 -21.95
CA THR A 127 3.12 -2.56 -22.49
C THR A 127 4.06 -3.10 -21.40
N ALA A 128 3.60 -3.16 -20.16
CA ALA A 128 4.30 -3.79 -19.05
C ALA A 128 3.35 -4.75 -18.32
N LEU A 129 3.89 -5.89 -17.85
CA LEU A 129 3.08 -6.95 -17.25
C LEU A 129 2.22 -6.45 -16.08
N TYR A 130 2.78 -5.65 -15.18
CA TYR A 130 2.06 -5.25 -13.97
C TYR A 130 1.04 -4.11 -14.20
N ASP A 131 1.06 -3.48 -15.37
CA ASP A 131 0.04 -2.51 -15.80
C ASP A 131 -1.15 -3.23 -16.46
N ALA A 132 -0.94 -4.45 -16.98
CA ALA A 132 -1.97 -5.27 -17.62
C ALA A 132 -2.97 -5.84 -16.59
N THR A 133 -4.23 -6.04 -17.01
CA THR A 133 -5.33 -6.52 -16.16
C THR A 133 -5.42 -8.05 -16.13
N PHE A 134 -4.29 -8.71 -15.82
CA PHE A 134 -4.12 -10.17 -15.95
C PHE A 134 -4.43 -10.98 -14.68
N TYR A 135 -4.94 -10.36 -13.63
CA TYR A 135 -5.40 -11.04 -12.42
C TYR A 135 -6.66 -10.37 -11.88
N VAL A 136 -7.43 -11.12 -11.11
CA VAL A 136 -8.71 -10.67 -10.55
C VAL A 136 -8.90 -11.16 -9.13
N LEU A 137 -9.64 -10.37 -8.33
CA LEU A 137 -10.21 -10.75 -7.04
C LEU A 137 -11.68 -11.12 -7.26
N THR A 138 -12.08 -12.31 -6.84
CA THR A 138 -13.47 -12.78 -6.94
C THR A 138 -14.31 -12.38 -5.72
N SER A 139 -15.63 -12.58 -5.83
CA SER A 139 -16.60 -12.36 -4.74
C SER A 139 -16.30 -13.21 -3.49
N ASP A 140 -15.65 -14.37 -3.65
CA ASP A 140 -15.19 -15.25 -2.56
C ASP A 140 -13.82 -14.86 -1.99
N PHE A 141 -13.28 -13.71 -2.38
CA PHE A 141 -11.95 -13.23 -2.01
C PHE A 141 -10.81 -14.15 -2.43
N ASN A 142 -10.99 -14.89 -3.51
CA ASN A 142 -9.95 -15.66 -4.17
C ASN A 142 -9.29 -14.82 -5.26
N VAL A 143 -7.96 -14.94 -5.40
CA VAL A 143 -7.19 -14.27 -6.45
C VAL A 143 -6.81 -15.26 -7.52
N TYR A 144 -7.17 -14.94 -8.77
CA TYR A 144 -6.85 -15.74 -9.94
C TYR A 144 -6.03 -14.94 -10.94
N LYS A 145 -5.05 -15.60 -11.54
CA LYS A 145 -4.28 -15.08 -12.67
C LYS A 145 -4.86 -15.60 -13.98
N CYS A 146 -5.17 -14.72 -14.91
CA CYS A 146 -5.62 -15.07 -16.26
C CYS A 146 -4.44 -15.56 -17.07
N LEU A 147 -4.53 -16.78 -17.58
CA LEU A 147 -3.52 -17.40 -18.46
C LEU A 147 -3.94 -17.36 -19.92
N ASP A 148 -5.25 -17.38 -20.20
CA ASP A 148 -5.82 -17.32 -21.55
C ASP A 148 -7.20 -16.65 -21.48
N ASN A 149 -7.42 -15.66 -22.30
CA ASN A 149 -8.67 -14.87 -22.37
C ASN A 149 -9.57 -15.28 -23.54
N ASN A 150 -9.39 -16.48 -24.09
CA ASN A 150 -10.17 -17.01 -25.19
C ASN A 150 -10.26 -16.07 -26.42
N GLY A 151 -9.10 -15.50 -26.83
CA GLY A 151 -9.03 -14.62 -28.00
C GLY A 151 -9.74 -13.28 -27.79
N ASP A 152 -9.54 -12.65 -26.66
CA ASP A 152 -10.11 -11.37 -26.25
C ASP A 152 -11.65 -11.38 -26.12
N ALA A 153 -12.21 -12.55 -25.73
CA ALA A 153 -13.63 -12.69 -25.45
C ALA A 153 -13.99 -12.03 -24.11
N ASN A 154 -15.27 -11.65 -23.93
CA ASN A 154 -15.77 -11.19 -22.64
C ASN A 154 -15.80 -12.34 -21.63
N SER A 155 -15.26 -12.12 -20.43
CA SER A 155 -15.42 -13.05 -19.31
C SER A 155 -16.84 -12.96 -18.76
N THR A 156 -17.54 -14.07 -18.73
CA THR A 156 -18.95 -14.14 -18.27
C THR A 156 -19.15 -15.15 -17.14
N VAL A 157 -18.11 -15.92 -16.81
CA VAL A 157 -18.14 -16.92 -15.75
C VAL A 157 -17.04 -16.63 -14.73
N GLU A 158 -17.43 -16.24 -13.51
CA GLU A 158 -16.49 -15.98 -12.43
C GLU A 158 -15.70 -17.26 -12.07
N PRO A 159 -14.34 -17.20 -12.03
CA PRO A 159 -13.55 -18.35 -11.62
C PRO A 159 -13.81 -18.68 -10.15
N SER A 160 -13.89 -19.95 -9.80
CA SER A 160 -14.21 -20.43 -8.46
C SER A 160 -13.40 -21.67 -8.07
N GLY A 161 -13.33 -21.94 -6.76
CA GLY A 161 -12.57 -23.06 -6.20
C GLY A 161 -11.09 -22.71 -5.96
N THR A 162 -10.39 -23.58 -5.27
CA THR A 162 -8.99 -23.36 -4.82
C THR A 162 -8.01 -24.42 -5.33
N SER A 163 -8.36 -25.06 -6.45
CA SER A 163 -7.49 -26.06 -7.09
C SER A 163 -6.18 -25.43 -7.58
N ASN A 164 -5.07 -26.13 -7.39
CA ASN A 164 -3.77 -25.74 -7.94
C ASN A 164 -3.59 -26.06 -9.43
N SER A 165 -4.56 -26.76 -10.04
CA SER A 165 -4.60 -26.98 -11.48
C SER A 165 -5.16 -25.75 -12.21
N ILE A 166 -4.87 -25.66 -13.52
CA ILE A 166 -5.47 -24.62 -14.36
C ILE A 166 -6.97 -24.89 -14.49
N LEU A 167 -7.78 -23.90 -14.20
CA LEU A 167 -9.22 -23.91 -14.34
C LEU A 167 -9.59 -23.36 -15.72
N THR A 168 -10.42 -24.09 -16.46
CA THR A 168 -11.09 -23.56 -17.65
C THR A 168 -12.55 -23.30 -17.33
N THR A 169 -12.99 -22.04 -17.44
CA THR A 169 -14.37 -21.63 -17.22
C THR A 169 -15.23 -21.83 -18.47
N GLY A 170 -16.56 -21.82 -18.32
CA GLY A 170 -17.50 -22.08 -19.42
C GLY A 170 -17.45 -21.05 -20.55
N ASP A 171 -16.87 -19.88 -20.33
CA ASP A 171 -16.60 -18.83 -21.31
C ASP A 171 -15.26 -19.03 -22.05
N GLY A 172 -14.54 -20.12 -21.77
CA GLY A 172 -13.29 -20.48 -22.42
C GLY A 172 -12.03 -19.83 -21.83
N TYR A 173 -12.17 -19.01 -20.81
CA TYR A 173 -11.02 -18.46 -20.11
C TYR A 173 -10.25 -19.54 -19.36
N LYS A 174 -8.93 -19.38 -19.23
CA LYS A 174 -8.08 -20.22 -18.40
C LYS A 174 -7.48 -19.41 -17.26
N TRP A 175 -7.75 -19.86 -16.05
CA TRP A 175 -7.36 -19.22 -14.81
C TRP A 175 -6.43 -20.08 -13.98
N LYS A 176 -5.49 -19.45 -13.28
CA LYS A 176 -4.69 -20.09 -12.24
C LYS A 176 -5.08 -19.49 -10.89
N TYR A 177 -5.57 -20.31 -9.98
CA TYR A 177 -5.73 -19.89 -8.59
C TYR A 177 -4.37 -19.55 -7.97
N MET A 178 -4.27 -18.43 -7.28
CA MET A 178 -3.05 -17.95 -6.68
C MET A 178 -3.08 -18.05 -5.15
N TYR A 179 -4.07 -17.45 -4.52
CA TYR A 179 -4.29 -17.44 -3.07
C TYR A 179 -5.68 -16.90 -2.73
N SER A 180 -6.07 -17.03 -1.44
CA SER A 180 -7.26 -16.40 -0.90
C SER A 180 -6.88 -15.37 0.15
N LEU A 181 -7.61 -14.26 0.23
CA LEU A 181 -7.46 -13.28 1.30
C LEU A 181 -8.08 -13.83 2.60
N SER A 182 -7.28 -13.94 3.65
CA SER A 182 -7.75 -14.29 4.99
C SER A 182 -8.68 -13.21 5.57
N ALA A 183 -9.43 -13.51 6.62
CA ALA A 183 -10.28 -12.53 7.29
C ALA A 183 -9.47 -11.31 7.79
N ALA A 184 -8.30 -11.54 8.37
CA ALA A 184 -7.42 -10.47 8.83
C ALA A 184 -6.89 -9.62 7.66
N GLN A 185 -6.49 -10.24 6.55
CA GLN A 185 -6.04 -9.48 5.37
C GLN A 185 -7.16 -8.66 4.75
N ARG A 186 -8.41 -9.16 4.76
CA ARG A 186 -9.57 -8.40 4.29
C ARG A 186 -9.87 -7.21 5.18
N GLN A 187 -9.76 -7.39 6.49
CA GLN A 187 -10.02 -6.32 7.45
C GLN A 187 -8.95 -5.23 7.42
N ASN A 188 -7.68 -5.63 7.35
CA ASN A 188 -6.57 -4.71 7.56
C ASN A 188 -5.93 -4.20 6.26
N PHE A 189 -5.99 -4.98 5.15
CA PHE A 189 -5.21 -4.71 3.93
C PHE A 189 -6.04 -4.82 2.64
N LEU A 190 -7.34 -4.65 2.71
CA LEU A 190 -8.21 -4.55 1.54
C LEU A 190 -8.88 -3.18 1.50
N SER A 191 -8.41 -2.34 0.60
CA SER A 191 -8.99 -1.02 0.34
C SER A 191 -9.77 -1.01 -0.98
N THR A 192 -10.26 0.16 -1.39
CA THR A 192 -10.85 0.37 -2.71
C THR A 192 -9.85 0.10 -3.82
N ASP A 193 -8.58 0.50 -3.63
CA ASP A 193 -7.56 0.55 -4.67
C ASP A 193 -6.52 -0.56 -4.57
N PHE A 194 -6.32 -1.13 -3.37
CA PHE A 194 -5.29 -2.12 -3.10
C PHE A 194 -5.82 -3.34 -2.37
N MET A 195 -5.12 -4.46 -2.56
CA MET A 195 -5.35 -5.72 -1.83
C MET A 195 -4.02 -6.35 -1.42
N ALA A 196 -4.03 -7.04 -0.28
CA ALA A 196 -2.88 -7.84 0.17
C ALA A 196 -2.49 -8.91 -0.85
N VAL A 197 -1.21 -9.19 -0.97
CA VAL A 197 -0.70 -10.32 -1.73
C VAL A 197 0.10 -11.26 -0.86
N ALA A 198 -0.20 -12.55 -0.96
CA ALA A 198 0.47 -13.61 -0.21
C ALA A 198 0.70 -14.84 -1.09
N THR A 199 1.76 -15.57 -0.85
CA THR A 199 2.02 -16.83 -1.54
C THR A 199 1.35 -17.99 -0.80
N ASN A 200 0.52 -18.75 -1.50
CA ASN A 200 -0.08 -19.97 -0.98
C ASN A 200 0.92 -21.13 -1.12
N SER A 201 1.28 -21.79 -0.03
CA SER A 201 2.31 -22.85 -0.02
C SER A 201 1.92 -24.05 -0.86
N THR A 202 0.65 -24.45 -0.90
CA THR A 202 0.17 -25.58 -1.70
C THR A 202 0.29 -25.27 -3.21
N VAL A 203 -0.07 -24.05 -3.60
CA VAL A 203 0.05 -23.61 -5.00
C VAL A 203 1.52 -23.46 -5.40
N SER A 204 2.34 -22.90 -4.50
CA SER A 204 3.77 -22.73 -4.71
C SER A 204 4.50 -24.06 -4.87
N SER A 205 4.18 -25.05 -4.05
CA SER A 205 4.79 -26.39 -4.11
C SER A 205 4.40 -27.18 -5.38
N ALA A 206 3.27 -26.83 -6.00
CA ALA A 206 2.79 -27.46 -7.23
C ALA A 206 3.25 -26.72 -8.51
N ALA A 207 3.93 -25.60 -8.37
CA ALA A 207 4.46 -24.85 -9.51
C ALA A 207 5.63 -25.58 -10.16
N VAL A 208 5.78 -25.45 -11.48
CA VAL A 208 6.84 -26.10 -12.25
C VAL A 208 7.61 -25.03 -13.02
N ASP A 209 8.90 -24.91 -12.71
CA ASP A 209 9.76 -23.90 -13.34
C ASP A 209 9.89 -24.14 -14.84
N GLY A 210 9.68 -23.08 -15.62
CA GLY A 210 9.79 -23.12 -17.07
C GLY A 210 8.80 -24.07 -17.73
N ALA A 211 7.64 -24.33 -17.13
CA ALA A 211 6.56 -25.01 -17.82
C ALA A 211 5.95 -24.13 -18.92
N VAL A 212 5.35 -24.77 -19.92
CA VAL A 212 4.57 -24.10 -20.98
C VAL A 212 3.16 -24.66 -20.94
N ASN A 213 2.22 -23.87 -20.43
CA ASN A 213 0.82 -24.29 -20.35
C ASN A 213 -0.06 -23.65 -21.44
N ILE A 214 0.40 -22.56 -22.05
CA ILE A 214 -0.35 -21.80 -23.04
C ILE A 214 0.48 -21.60 -24.30
N VAL A 215 -0.16 -21.89 -25.44
CA VAL A 215 0.35 -21.57 -26.78
C VAL A 215 -0.77 -20.80 -27.50
N LYS A 216 -0.43 -19.65 -28.08
CA LYS A 216 -1.37 -18.81 -28.83
C LYS A 216 -1.13 -18.96 -30.32
N ILE A 217 -2.20 -18.89 -31.12
CA ILE A 217 -2.10 -18.87 -32.57
C ILE A 217 -1.87 -17.42 -32.99
N LYS A 218 -0.67 -17.11 -33.49
CA LYS A 218 -0.36 -15.78 -34.04
C LYS A 218 -0.76 -15.71 -35.52
N THR A 219 -0.40 -16.74 -36.28
CA THR A 219 -0.81 -16.90 -37.67
C THR A 219 -1.27 -18.32 -37.88
N ALA A 220 -2.47 -18.51 -38.38
CA ALA A 220 -3.07 -19.84 -38.55
C ALA A 220 -2.46 -20.68 -39.65
N GLY A 221 -1.77 -20.05 -40.61
CA GLY A 221 -1.25 -20.75 -41.81
C GLY A 221 -2.37 -21.19 -42.76
N SER A 222 -2.00 -22.01 -43.75
CA SER A 222 -2.93 -22.58 -44.73
C SER A 222 -2.41 -23.88 -45.36
N GLY A 223 -3.30 -24.60 -46.05
CA GLY A 223 -2.98 -25.76 -46.84
C GLY A 223 -2.76 -27.06 -46.06
N GLY A 224 -2.91 -27.01 -44.72
CA GLY A 224 -2.69 -28.17 -43.87
C GLY A 224 -3.78 -29.25 -43.97
N THR A 225 -3.42 -30.50 -43.79
CA THR A 225 -4.37 -31.61 -43.67
C THR A 225 -5.19 -31.46 -42.40
N ASN A 226 -6.53 -31.48 -42.52
CA ASN A 226 -7.45 -31.39 -41.38
C ASN A 226 -7.26 -32.56 -40.42
N GLY A 227 -7.36 -32.28 -39.14
CA GLY A 227 -7.25 -33.27 -38.07
C GLY A 227 -6.59 -32.73 -36.80
N SER A 228 -6.48 -33.60 -35.81
CA SER A 228 -5.75 -33.34 -34.58
C SER A 228 -4.37 -34.00 -34.66
N HIS A 229 -3.32 -33.21 -34.74
CA HIS A 229 -1.93 -33.65 -34.89
C HIS A 229 -1.26 -33.64 -33.53
N THR A 230 -1.01 -34.86 -33.00
CA THR A 230 -0.49 -35.05 -31.62
C THR A 230 1.02 -35.12 -31.58
N GLY A 231 1.63 -34.88 -30.41
CA GLY A 231 3.07 -35.03 -30.20
C GLY A 231 3.90 -33.96 -30.90
N VAL A 232 3.34 -32.82 -31.26
CA VAL A 232 4.08 -31.67 -31.78
C VAL A 232 5.00 -31.14 -30.70
N ALA A 233 6.30 -31.16 -30.94
CA ALA A 233 7.29 -30.77 -29.96
C ALA A 233 7.31 -29.24 -29.73
N ILE A 234 7.33 -28.82 -28.46
CA ILE A 234 7.72 -27.47 -28.05
C ILE A 234 9.25 -27.46 -27.98
N ARG A 235 9.87 -26.65 -28.79
CA ARG A 235 11.32 -26.47 -28.89
C ARG A 235 11.80 -25.34 -28.03
N GLY A 236 13.06 -25.36 -27.62
CA GLY A 236 13.69 -24.33 -26.80
C GLY A 236 14.84 -24.93 -26.01
N ASP A 237 15.18 -24.28 -24.90
CA ASP A 237 16.21 -24.73 -23.95
C ASP A 237 15.66 -25.67 -22.85
N GLY A 238 14.32 -25.76 -22.72
CA GLY A 238 13.66 -26.71 -21.83
C GLY A 238 13.53 -28.12 -22.42
N SER A 239 12.80 -28.99 -21.75
CA SER A 239 12.64 -30.37 -22.11
C SER A 239 11.20 -30.89 -22.02
N SER A 240 10.89 -31.90 -22.83
CA SER A 240 9.66 -32.70 -22.77
C SER A 240 8.34 -31.96 -23.08
N GLY A 241 8.37 -30.70 -23.52
CA GLY A 241 7.17 -29.96 -23.91
C GLY A 241 6.57 -30.53 -25.21
N ALA A 242 5.24 -30.77 -25.21
CA ALA A 242 4.50 -31.22 -26.37
C ALA A 242 3.07 -30.68 -26.40
N CYS A 243 2.54 -30.53 -27.60
CA CYS A 243 1.15 -30.10 -27.80
C CYS A 243 0.45 -30.91 -28.90
N THR A 244 -0.86 -30.81 -28.94
CA THR A 244 -1.72 -31.21 -30.03
C THR A 244 -2.14 -29.97 -30.81
N VAL A 245 -1.94 -29.98 -32.13
CA VAL A 245 -2.36 -28.90 -33.04
C VAL A 245 -3.56 -29.38 -33.83
N THR A 246 -4.67 -28.69 -33.79
CA THR A 246 -5.87 -28.98 -34.57
C THR A 246 -5.91 -28.10 -35.83
N VAL A 247 -6.05 -28.72 -36.97
CA VAL A 247 -6.19 -28.09 -38.27
C VAL A 247 -7.61 -28.30 -38.79
N SER A 248 -8.28 -27.26 -39.21
CA SER A 248 -9.58 -27.31 -39.85
C SER A 248 -9.67 -26.26 -40.96
N GLY A 249 -10.25 -26.63 -42.10
CA GLY A 249 -10.25 -25.75 -43.28
C GLY A 249 -8.84 -25.47 -43.84
N GLY A 250 -7.88 -26.32 -43.53
CA GLY A 250 -6.47 -26.16 -43.94
C GLY A 250 -5.64 -25.24 -43.05
N ALA A 251 -6.22 -24.64 -42.00
CA ALA A 251 -5.57 -23.71 -41.08
C ALA A 251 -5.56 -24.23 -39.65
N VAL A 252 -4.61 -23.79 -38.82
CA VAL A 252 -4.57 -24.11 -37.38
C VAL A 252 -5.72 -23.39 -36.68
N THR A 253 -6.57 -24.12 -35.98
CA THR A 253 -7.74 -23.59 -35.27
C THR A 253 -7.64 -23.71 -33.75
N ALA A 254 -6.82 -24.66 -33.27
CA ALA A 254 -6.61 -24.80 -31.83
C ALA A 254 -5.24 -25.43 -31.55
N VAL A 255 -4.67 -25.07 -30.41
CA VAL A 255 -3.47 -25.72 -29.84
C VAL A 255 -3.74 -26.07 -28.39
N THR A 256 -3.53 -27.33 -28.04
CA THR A 256 -3.68 -27.83 -26.68
C THR A 256 -2.36 -28.39 -26.20
N VAL A 257 -1.77 -27.80 -25.17
CA VAL A 257 -0.57 -28.33 -24.54
C VAL A 257 -0.92 -29.64 -23.84
N THR A 258 -0.26 -30.71 -24.20
CA THR A 258 -0.49 -32.06 -23.63
C THR A 258 0.55 -32.40 -22.57
N THR A 259 1.75 -31.90 -22.72
CA THR A 259 2.84 -32.01 -21.76
C THR A 259 3.51 -30.64 -21.64
N PRO A 260 3.40 -29.96 -20.49
CA PRO A 260 3.96 -28.62 -20.32
C PRO A 260 5.48 -28.54 -20.41
N GLY A 261 6.18 -29.67 -20.14
CA GLY A 261 7.64 -29.67 -20.05
C GLY A 261 8.17 -28.90 -18.84
N THR A 262 9.47 -28.70 -18.82
CA THR A 262 10.16 -27.98 -17.72
C THR A 262 11.40 -27.24 -18.21
N GLY A 263 11.82 -26.21 -17.50
CA GLY A 263 13.11 -25.55 -17.69
C GLY A 263 13.20 -24.62 -18.90
N TYR A 264 12.06 -24.28 -19.53
CA TYR A 264 12.06 -23.35 -20.64
C TYR A 264 12.30 -21.91 -20.16
N THR A 265 13.26 -21.21 -20.78
CA THR A 265 13.40 -19.75 -20.69
C THR A 265 13.03 -19.08 -22.00
N TYR A 266 13.07 -19.84 -23.11
CA TYR A 266 12.47 -19.50 -24.39
C TYR A 266 11.91 -20.74 -25.05
N GLY A 267 10.90 -20.57 -25.91
CA GLY A 267 10.29 -21.68 -26.61
C GLY A 267 9.66 -21.28 -27.94
N TYR A 268 9.55 -22.23 -28.84
CA TYR A 268 8.90 -22.04 -30.14
C TYR A 268 8.40 -23.37 -30.69
N ILE A 269 7.47 -23.31 -31.64
CA ILE A 269 6.99 -24.47 -32.40
C ILE A 269 7.25 -24.20 -33.87
N ARG A 270 7.95 -25.11 -34.52
CA ARG A 270 8.23 -24.99 -35.95
C ARG A 270 7.06 -25.53 -36.77
N ASN A 271 6.70 -24.82 -37.83
CA ASN A 271 5.72 -25.30 -38.80
C ASN A 271 6.04 -26.71 -39.31
N ALA A 272 7.37 -27.02 -39.51
CA ALA A 272 7.82 -28.32 -39.95
C ALA A 272 7.51 -29.45 -38.94
N ASP A 273 7.47 -29.16 -37.62
CA ASP A 273 7.12 -30.18 -36.60
C ASP A 273 5.61 -30.50 -36.66
N ILE A 274 4.77 -29.51 -36.97
CA ILE A 274 3.34 -29.71 -37.18
C ILE A 274 3.07 -30.52 -38.45
N VAL A 275 3.80 -30.22 -39.53
CA VAL A 275 3.75 -30.98 -40.76
C VAL A 275 4.18 -32.44 -40.54
N SER A 276 5.27 -32.65 -39.80
CA SER A 276 5.78 -33.98 -39.46
C SER A 276 4.83 -34.79 -38.58
N ALA A 277 4.00 -34.12 -37.78
CA ALA A 277 2.96 -34.75 -36.97
C ALA A 277 1.68 -35.10 -37.77
N GLY A 278 1.63 -34.80 -39.07
CA GLY A 278 0.58 -35.21 -39.98
C GLY A 278 -0.21 -34.06 -40.67
N ALA A 279 0.05 -32.82 -40.35
CA ALA A 279 -0.56 -31.67 -41.03
C ALA A 279 0.15 -31.40 -42.37
N THR A 280 0.21 -32.40 -43.24
CA THR A 280 0.91 -32.29 -44.50
C THR A 280 0.47 -31.05 -45.29
N SER A 281 1.43 -30.38 -45.92
CA SER A 281 1.25 -29.15 -46.72
C SER A 281 0.87 -27.87 -45.90
N LEU A 282 0.79 -27.92 -44.57
CA LEU A 282 0.62 -26.72 -43.76
C LEU A 282 1.82 -25.77 -43.97
N SER A 283 1.55 -24.53 -44.29
CA SER A 283 2.57 -23.52 -44.46
C SER A 283 2.17 -22.17 -43.79
N GLY A 284 3.18 -21.40 -43.37
CA GLY A 284 2.99 -20.05 -42.82
C GLY A 284 2.30 -19.98 -41.45
N SER A 285 2.22 -21.11 -40.72
CA SER A 285 1.71 -21.03 -39.34
C SER A 285 2.77 -20.48 -38.40
N GLU A 286 2.36 -19.58 -37.49
CA GLU A 286 3.18 -19.07 -36.40
C GLU A 286 2.42 -19.26 -35.09
N LEU A 287 3.07 -19.86 -34.11
CA LEU A 287 2.52 -20.15 -32.78
C LEU A 287 3.41 -19.53 -31.74
N ASP A 288 2.80 -18.74 -30.85
CA ASP A 288 3.47 -18.08 -29.73
C ASP A 288 3.43 -18.96 -28.49
N VAL A 289 4.59 -19.34 -28.01
CA VAL A 289 4.77 -20.11 -26.78
C VAL A 289 4.86 -19.14 -25.60
N ILE A 290 3.94 -19.22 -24.64
CA ILE A 290 3.95 -18.37 -23.46
C ILE A 290 4.77 -19.05 -22.37
N ILE A 291 5.94 -18.48 -22.06
CA ILE A 291 6.84 -18.99 -21.01
C ILE A 291 6.34 -18.53 -19.65
N GLU A 292 6.26 -19.45 -18.70
CA GLU A 292 5.86 -19.14 -17.33
C GLU A 292 6.89 -18.29 -16.59
N PRO A 293 6.49 -17.59 -15.49
CA PRO A 293 7.44 -16.87 -14.67
C PRO A 293 8.44 -17.83 -14.02
N LYS A 294 9.60 -17.31 -13.61
CA LYS A 294 10.62 -18.12 -12.93
C LYS A 294 10.01 -18.79 -11.68
N GLY A 295 10.16 -20.10 -11.59
CA GLY A 295 9.56 -20.96 -10.58
C GLY A 295 8.19 -21.54 -10.98
N GLY A 296 7.58 -21.06 -12.06
CA GLY A 296 6.26 -21.47 -12.53
C GLY A 296 5.10 -20.61 -11.97
N HIS A 297 3.92 -20.78 -12.53
CA HIS A 297 2.72 -20.07 -12.07
C HIS A 297 2.31 -20.45 -10.66
N GLY A 298 2.28 -19.48 -9.76
CA GLY A 298 1.91 -19.63 -8.35
C GLY A 298 3.09 -19.87 -7.42
N PHE A 299 4.32 -19.97 -7.93
CA PHE A 299 5.53 -20.18 -7.12
C PHE A 299 5.74 -19.04 -6.12
N ASN A 300 5.61 -17.78 -6.56
CA ASN A 300 5.73 -16.60 -5.72
C ASN A 300 4.74 -15.54 -6.19
N ALA A 301 3.58 -15.48 -5.54
CA ALA A 301 2.52 -14.56 -5.91
C ALA A 301 2.95 -13.08 -5.82
N VAL A 302 3.81 -12.72 -4.85
CA VAL A 302 4.35 -11.35 -4.69
C VAL A 302 5.10 -10.94 -5.96
N LYS A 303 6.02 -11.79 -6.43
CA LYS A 303 6.82 -11.51 -7.64
C LYS A 303 5.99 -11.60 -8.92
N GLU A 304 5.01 -12.50 -8.95
CA GLU A 304 4.20 -12.72 -10.15
C GLU A 304 3.15 -11.63 -10.37
N LEU A 305 2.56 -11.08 -9.31
CA LEU A 305 1.52 -10.06 -9.41
C LEU A 305 2.05 -8.62 -9.26
N GLY A 306 3.35 -8.46 -8.98
CA GLY A 306 3.98 -7.14 -8.84
C GLY A 306 3.77 -6.51 -7.47
N GLY A 307 3.96 -7.26 -6.39
CA GLY A 307 3.84 -6.80 -5.00
C GLY A 307 4.99 -5.89 -4.58
N PHE A 308 5.13 -4.75 -5.23
CA PHE A 308 6.12 -3.73 -4.89
C PHE A 308 5.53 -2.55 -4.12
N PHE A 309 4.26 -2.61 -3.75
CA PHE A 309 3.64 -1.73 -2.76
C PHE A 309 3.65 -2.45 -1.40
N VAL A 310 3.81 -1.67 -0.35
CA VAL A 310 3.67 -2.14 1.03
C VAL A 310 2.58 -1.30 1.68
N MET A 311 1.57 -1.96 2.23
CA MET A 311 0.52 -1.31 3.00
C MET A 311 0.86 -1.48 4.48
N CYS A 312 0.86 -0.36 5.22
CA CYS A 312 0.89 -0.34 6.67
C CYS A 312 -0.52 -0.05 7.18
N ASN A 313 -0.97 -0.77 8.17
CA ASN A 313 -2.24 -0.53 8.85
C ASN A 313 -2.04 -0.70 10.35
N THR A 314 -2.43 0.30 11.13
CA THR A 314 -2.44 0.22 12.58
C THR A 314 -3.71 0.82 13.15
N ASN A 315 -4.12 0.36 14.32
CA ASN A 315 -5.33 0.82 14.96
C ASN A 315 -5.00 1.74 16.12
N PHE A 316 -5.58 2.93 16.13
CA PHE A 316 -5.60 3.80 17.28
C PHE A 316 -6.87 3.56 18.08
N GLU A 317 -6.71 3.20 19.34
CA GLU A 317 -7.79 2.84 20.24
C GLU A 317 -7.91 3.88 21.37
N GLY A 318 -9.08 3.98 21.95
CA GLY A 318 -9.31 4.79 23.13
C GLY A 318 -10.74 4.71 23.63
N THR A 319 -10.95 5.16 24.86
CA THR A 319 -12.27 5.25 25.48
C THR A 319 -12.61 6.70 25.74
N GLU A 320 -13.90 7.05 25.62
CA GLU A 320 -14.39 8.42 25.81
C GLU A 320 -14.33 8.94 27.24
N SER A 321 -14.33 8.04 28.21
CA SER A 321 -14.51 8.36 29.62
C SER A 321 -13.24 8.25 30.47
N SER A 322 -12.15 7.80 29.90
CA SER A 322 -10.86 7.67 30.59
C SER A 322 -9.75 8.04 29.61
N ASN A 323 -8.73 8.70 30.09
CA ASN A 323 -7.54 9.09 29.34
C ASN A 323 -6.67 7.89 28.94
N THR A 324 -7.25 6.72 28.72
CA THR A 324 -6.59 5.46 28.42
C THR A 324 -6.66 5.12 26.94
N GLY A 325 -6.56 6.06 26.06
CA GLY A 325 -6.57 5.82 24.64
C GLY A 325 -5.36 6.38 23.94
N ASP A 326 -5.16 5.94 22.73
CA ASP A 326 -4.10 6.43 21.84
C ASP A 326 -4.46 7.79 21.24
N PHE A 327 -5.77 8.07 21.14
CA PHE A 327 -6.29 9.21 20.39
C PHE A 327 -7.69 9.64 20.88
N VAL A 328 -7.92 10.94 20.97
CA VAL A 328 -9.14 11.54 21.56
C VAL A 328 -10.29 11.55 20.57
N VAL A 329 -11.48 11.26 21.06
CA VAL A 329 -12.73 11.39 20.31
C VAL A 329 -13.05 12.87 20.00
N GLY A 330 -13.51 13.13 18.78
CA GLY A 330 -13.92 14.46 18.34
C GLY A 330 -12.79 15.38 17.88
N GLN A 331 -11.54 14.91 17.96
CA GLN A 331 -10.41 15.65 17.43
C GLN A 331 -10.11 15.22 15.99
N ASP A 332 -9.86 16.20 15.15
CA ASP A 332 -9.47 15.98 13.76
C ASP A 332 -7.97 15.74 13.62
N PHE A 333 -7.61 14.85 12.72
CA PHE A 333 -6.25 14.79 12.20
C PHE A 333 -6.25 14.82 10.67
N ARG A 334 -5.17 15.32 10.09
CA ARG A 334 -5.03 15.55 8.63
C ARG A 334 -3.68 15.08 8.09
N ARG A 335 -2.85 14.53 8.94
CA ARG A 335 -1.50 14.06 8.58
C ARG A 335 -1.25 12.67 9.13
N VAL A 336 -0.66 11.83 8.28
CA VAL A 336 -0.15 10.52 8.65
C VAL A 336 1.32 10.46 8.26
N ALA A 337 2.15 9.93 9.14
CA ALA A 337 3.58 9.76 8.90
C ALA A 337 4.06 8.38 9.33
N LEU A 338 5.00 7.80 8.58
CA LEU A 338 5.74 6.62 9.01
C LEU A 338 7.13 7.08 9.49
N LEU A 339 7.38 6.88 10.76
CA LEU A 339 8.60 7.27 11.45
C LEU A 339 9.47 6.04 11.73
N ARG A 340 10.80 6.20 11.63
CA ARG A 340 11.78 5.15 11.94
C ARG A 340 12.74 5.62 13.01
N ASP A 341 13.00 4.77 14.00
CA ASP A 341 14.02 4.95 15.05
C ASP A 341 13.94 6.28 15.82
N ILE A 342 12.72 6.75 16.06
CA ILE A 342 12.47 7.93 16.87
C ILE A 342 12.88 7.67 18.33
N LYS A 343 13.12 8.77 19.07
CA LYS A 343 13.45 8.72 20.50
C LYS A 343 12.27 9.17 21.35
N SER A 344 12.31 8.72 22.59
CA SER A 344 11.43 9.15 23.67
C SER A 344 12.28 9.33 24.93
N GLY A 345 12.28 10.55 25.47
CA GLY A 345 13.10 10.91 26.63
C GLY A 345 14.61 10.69 26.42
N GLY A 346 15.12 10.95 25.22
CA GLY A 346 16.52 10.82 24.82
C GLY A 346 16.97 9.39 24.50
N SER A 347 16.11 8.39 24.66
CA SER A 347 16.40 6.97 24.38
C SER A 347 15.57 6.47 23.18
N ALA A 348 15.99 5.36 22.57
CA ALA A 348 15.20 4.72 21.51
C ALA A 348 13.78 4.42 22.01
N ALA A 349 12.77 4.82 21.24
CA ALA A 349 11.38 4.60 21.58
C ALA A 349 11.04 3.10 21.57
N SER A 350 10.30 2.64 22.56
CA SER A 350 9.96 1.21 22.73
C SER A 350 8.50 0.95 23.07
N SER A 351 7.78 1.95 23.58
CA SER A 351 6.36 1.85 23.94
C SER A 351 5.48 1.52 22.74
N THR A 352 4.36 0.84 22.99
CA THR A 352 3.39 0.51 21.92
C THR A 352 2.76 1.78 21.36
N THR A 353 2.48 2.77 22.21
CA THR A 353 1.96 4.07 21.86
C THR A 353 2.81 5.17 22.48
N LEU A 354 2.85 6.32 21.82
CA LEU A 354 3.52 7.51 22.27
C LEU A 354 2.58 8.70 22.10
N ARG A 355 2.45 9.51 23.16
CA ARG A 355 1.73 10.77 23.11
C ARG A 355 2.56 11.81 22.35
N GLY A 356 2.02 12.34 21.28
CA GLY A 356 2.65 13.44 20.52
C GLY A 356 2.35 14.83 21.10
N THR A 357 1.27 14.98 21.87
CA THR A 357 0.90 16.25 22.47
C THR A 357 1.80 16.63 23.65
N LYS A 358 1.92 17.92 23.89
CA LYS A 358 2.36 18.48 25.17
C LYS A 358 1.18 18.52 26.14
N ALA A 359 1.42 18.58 27.45
CA ALA A 359 0.34 18.69 28.40
C ALA A 359 0.66 19.67 29.55
N ILE A 360 -0.41 20.27 30.09
CA ILE A 360 -0.37 21.21 31.21
C ILE A 360 -1.32 20.72 32.28
N LEU A 361 -0.81 20.51 33.49
CA LEU A 361 -1.60 20.26 34.68
C LEU A 361 -2.01 21.60 35.29
N LEU A 362 -3.31 21.86 35.39
CA LEU A 362 -3.84 23.05 35.99
C LEU A 362 -4.07 22.86 37.50
N ALA A 363 -3.59 23.80 38.30
CA ALA A 363 -3.94 23.90 39.74
C ALA A 363 -5.40 24.35 39.93
N SER A 364 -5.88 25.23 39.06
CA SER A 364 -7.25 25.72 39.04
C SER A 364 -7.70 26.07 37.64
N ASN A 365 -8.99 25.97 37.40
CA ASN A 365 -9.62 26.41 36.15
C ASN A 365 -10.99 27.07 36.42
N SER A 366 -11.41 27.90 35.49
CA SER A 366 -12.78 28.43 35.41
C SER A 366 -13.32 28.10 34.03
N GLY A 367 -14.40 27.33 33.99
CA GLY A 367 -14.94 26.77 32.74
C GLY A 367 -14.20 25.51 32.24
N ASN A 368 -14.64 24.99 31.13
CA ASN A 368 -14.04 23.85 30.42
C ASN A 368 -13.47 24.31 29.10
N PHE A 369 -12.24 23.89 28.81
CA PHE A 369 -11.65 24.11 27.50
C PHE A 369 -12.36 23.25 26.46
N THR A 370 -12.44 23.77 25.25
CA THR A 370 -13.06 23.05 24.12
C THR A 370 -11.97 22.43 23.23
N VAL A 371 -12.20 21.21 22.82
CA VAL A 371 -11.33 20.56 21.82
C VAL A 371 -11.30 21.42 20.55
N ASP A 372 -10.15 21.50 19.90
CA ASP A 372 -9.88 22.27 18.68
C ASP A 372 -9.88 23.81 18.88
N GLU A 373 -9.98 24.32 20.10
CA GLU A 373 -9.81 25.76 20.33
C GLU A 373 -8.34 26.18 20.44
N GLU A 374 -8.07 27.40 20.07
CA GLU A 374 -6.80 28.05 20.37
C GLU A 374 -6.74 28.45 21.84
N ILE A 375 -5.59 28.20 22.46
CA ILE A 375 -5.27 28.68 23.82
C ILE A 375 -4.08 29.63 23.76
N ASN A 376 -4.10 30.65 24.57
CA ASN A 376 -2.99 31.56 24.72
C ASN A 376 -2.61 31.81 26.17
N GLN A 377 -1.36 32.25 26.36
CA GLN A 377 -0.81 32.72 27.61
C GLN A 377 -0.26 34.15 27.38
N ALA A 378 -1.08 35.15 27.58
CA ALA A 378 -0.76 36.52 27.17
C ALA A 378 0.57 37.04 27.73
N THR A 379 0.97 36.64 28.94
CA THR A 379 2.22 37.08 29.55
C THR A 379 3.47 36.51 28.88
N SER A 380 3.45 35.25 28.46
CA SER A 380 4.58 34.63 27.76
C SER A 380 4.51 34.83 26.24
N GLY A 381 3.32 35.11 25.72
CA GLY A 381 3.09 35.09 24.27
C GLY A 381 2.91 33.70 23.67
N ALA A 382 2.83 32.67 24.51
CA ALA A 382 2.63 31.29 24.03
C ALA A 382 1.22 31.10 23.48
N VAL A 383 1.13 30.38 22.36
CA VAL A 383 -0.14 29.98 21.74
C VAL A 383 -0.07 28.49 21.44
N GLY A 384 -1.18 27.80 21.57
CA GLY A 384 -1.31 26.39 21.23
C GLY A 384 -2.74 26.06 20.82
N LYS A 385 -2.94 24.85 20.34
CA LYS A 385 -4.25 24.33 19.98
C LYS A 385 -4.59 23.14 20.88
N VAL A 386 -5.79 23.20 21.48
CA VAL A 386 -6.27 22.13 22.36
C VAL A 386 -6.57 20.88 21.57
N VAL A 387 -5.94 19.78 21.96
CA VAL A 387 -6.23 18.43 21.45
C VAL A 387 -7.22 17.73 22.36
N GLU A 388 -7.04 17.88 23.69
CA GLU A 388 -7.92 17.27 24.70
C GLU A 388 -7.98 18.11 25.96
N TRP A 389 -9.14 18.13 26.61
CA TRP A 389 -9.33 18.65 27.95
C TRP A 389 -9.85 17.57 28.90
N ASP A 390 -8.96 17.05 29.75
CA ASP A 390 -9.35 16.17 30.86
C ASP A 390 -9.78 17.02 32.06
N SER A 391 -11.07 17.22 32.14
CA SER A 391 -11.66 18.00 33.24
C SER A 391 -11.56 17.33 34.61
N SER A 392 -11.44 15.99 34.65
CA SER A 392 -11.35 15.20 35.87
C SER A 392 -10.00 15.38 36.57
N ASN A 393 -8.94 15.28 35.81
CA ASN A 393 -7.56 15.43 36.27
C ASN A 393 -7.03 16.86 36.07
N LYS A 394 -7.78 17.74 35.40
CA LYS A 394 -7.39 19.09 35.01
C LYS A 394 -6.12 19.12 34.14
N ILE A 395 -6.06 18.23 33.19
CA ILE A 395 -4.94 18.15 32.25
C ILE A 395 -5.39 18.70 30.91
N LEU A 396 -4.64 19.67 30.38
CA LEU A 396 -4.87 20.27 29.08
C LEU A 396 -3.80 19.77 28.12
N TYR A 397 -4.21 18.94 27.13
CA TYR A 397 -3.34 18.42 26.09
C TYR A 397 -3.40 19.35 24.88
N TYR A 398 -2.24 19.68 24.31
CA TYR A 398 -2.15 20.65 23.24
C TYR A 398 -0.98 20.39 22.30
N VAL A 399 -1.05 20.97 21.12
CA VAL A 399 0.06 21.09 20.18
C VAL A 399 0.42 22.57 19.99
N GLN A 400 1.66 22.82 19.62
CA GLN A 400 2.15 24.13 19.18
C GLN A 400 2.84 23.94 17.84
N THR A 401 2.47 24.74 16.87
CA THR A 401 3.03 24.63 15.51
C THR A 401 3.75 25.91 15.13
N ARG A 402 4.86 25.77 14.41
CA ARG A 402 5.58 26.90 13.81
C ARG A 402 4.85 27.49 12.59
N HIS A 403 3.75 26.89 12.21
CA HIS A 403 3.00 27.23 11.01
C HIS A 403 2.08 28.44 11.14
N ASN A 404 1.62 28.76 12.34
CA ASN A 404 0.86 29.98 12.55
C ASN A 404 1.71 30.99 13.31
N ASP A 405 1.64 32.23 12.92
CA ASP A 405 2.41 33.35 13.50
C ASP A 405 2.19 33.52 15.00
N ALA A 406 1.18 32.87 15.52
CA ALA A 406 0.82 32.94 16.91
C ALA A 406 1.79 32.11 17.75
N GLY A 407 2.47 32.75 18.70
CA GLY A 407 3.30 32.08 19.68
C GLY A 407 4.76 31.88 19.27
N ALA A 408 5.20 32.37 18.13
CA ALA A 408 6.61 32.41 17.77
C ALA A 408 7.28 33.72 18.21
N ASP A 409 8.54 33.65 18.64
CA ASP A 409 9.36 34.82 18.92
C ASP A 409 9.84 35.48 17.61
N SER A 410 10.58 36.58 17.73
CA SER A 410 11.13 37.30 16.55
C SER A 410 12.11 36.49 15.71
N ASN A 411 12.60 35.36 16.20
CA ASN A 411 13.49 34.45 15.49
C ASN A 411 12.74 33.26 14.86
N GLY A 412 11.41 33.18 15.08
CA GLY A 412 10.58 32.09 14.61
C GLY A 412 10.58 30.86 15.53
N ASN A 413 11.14 30.95 16.76
CA ASN A 413 11.07 29.87 17.71
C ASN A 413 9.72 29.86 18.45
N LEU A 414 9.19 28.69 18.71
CA LEU A 414 7.96 28.55 19.49
C LEU A 414 8.17 29.08 20.91
N THR A 415 7.30 29.99 21.34
CA THR A 415 7.24 30.45 22.70
C THR A 415 6.55 29.41 23.58
N ALA A 416 7.27 28.83 24.53
CA ALA A 416 6.70 27.82 25.42
C ALA A 416 5.73 28.43 26.42
N PHE A 417 4.66 27.70 26.74
CA PHE A 417 3.87 27.98 27.94
C PHE A 417 4.76 27.82 29.17
N SER A 418 4.66 28.73 30.11
CA SER A 418 5.59 28.76 31.23
C SER A 418 4.96 29.35 32.49
N SER A 419 5.56 29.07 33.65
CA SER A 419 5.19 29.58 34.96
C SER A 419 3.70 29.30 35.29
N THR A 420 3.13 30.05 36.20
CA THR A 420 1.71 30.01 36.61
C THR A 420 0.87 31.12 35.97
N HIS A 421 1.31 31.58 34.78
CA HIS A 421 0.53 32.56 34.05
C HIS A 421 -0.76 31.97 33.51
N THR A 422 -1.83 32.74 33.58
CA THR A 422 -3.16 32.30 33.15
C THR A 422 -3.15 31.91 31.66
N ILE A 423 -3.71 30.74 31.36
CA ILE A 423 -4.02 30.26 30.03
C ILE A 423 -5.48 30.57 29.75
N THR A 424 -5.78 31.06 28.56
CA THR A 424 -7.16 31.44 28.16
C THR A 424 -7.52 30.71 26.87
N GLY A 425 -8.66 29.98 26.85
CA GLY A 425 -9.30 29.44 25.66
C GLY A 425 -10.00 30.54 24.87
N GLN A 426 -9.75 30.61 23.58
CA GLN A 426 -10.22 31.70 22.73
C GLN A 426 -11.70 31.56 22.35
N SER A 427 -12.23 30.35 22.26
CA SER A 427 -13.63 30.08 21.95
C SER A 427 -14.48 29.91 23.21
N SER A 428 -13.99 29.11 24.15
CA SER A 428 -14.70 28.82 25.41
C SER A 428 -14.67 29.97 26.41
N SER A 429 -13.72 30.90 26.29
CA SER A 429 -13.38 31.89 27.32
C SER A 429 -12.98 31.26 28.66
N SER A 430 -12.68 29.98 28.68
CA SER A 430 -12.19 29.26 29.87
C SER A 430 -10.81 29.76 30.27
N THR A 431 -10.52 29.75 31.55
CA THR A 431 -9.19 30.12 32.04
C THR A 431 -8.63 29.04 32.94
N GLY A 432 -7.30 28.89 32.93
CA GLY A 432 -6.60 27.95 33.77
C GLY A 432 -5.28 28.49 34.29
N THR A 433 -4.94 28.16 35.53
CA THR A 433 -3.64 28.47 36.11
C THR A 433 -2.83 27.20 36.26
N PRO A 434 -1.66 27.09 35.57
CA PRO A 434 -0.80 25.91 35.69
C PRO A 434 -0.32 25.65 37.12
N SER A 435 -0.12 24.38 37.45
CA SER A 435 0.46 23.98 38.75
C SER A 435 1.91 24.47 38.87
N SER A 436 2.27 24.99 40.03
CA SER A 436 3.67 25.31 40.33
C SER A 436 4.46 24.12 40.88
N ALA A 437 3.77 23.05 41.29
CA ALA A 437 4.39 21.86 41.87
C ALA A 437 4.60 20.77 40.82
N SER A 438 5.69 20.02 40.96
CA SER A 438 5.88 18.79 40.22
C SER A 438 5.05 17.69 40.86
N SER A 439 4.34 16.91 40.04
CA SER A 439 3.46 15.83 40.51
C SER A 439 3.23 14.82 39.39
N THR A 440 2.81 13.61 39.75
CA THR A 440 2.38 12.61 38.79
C THR A 440 0.87 12.47 38.87
N VAL A 441 0.20 12.69 37.76
CA VAL A 441 -1.25 12.59 37.61
C VAL A 441 -1.51 11.77 36.35
N ASP A 442 -2.40 10.79 36.45
CA ASP A 442 -2.75 9.88 35.35
C ASP A 442 -1.52 9.28 34.63
N SER A 443 -0.58 8.78 35.45
CA SER A 443 0.72 8.21 35.00
C SER A 443 1.65 9.19 34.29
N ILE A 444 1.28 10.47 34.13
CA ILE A 444 2.10 11.51 33.52
C ILE A 444 2.83 12.30 34.61
N SER A 445 4.16 12.41 34.48
CA SER A 445 5.00 13.16 35.42
C SER A 445 5.19 14.59 34.94
N PHE A 446 4.57 15.53 35.63
CA PHE A 446 4.66 16.97 35.34
C PHE A 446 5.81 17.60 36.13
N SER A 447 6.58 18.44 35.47
CA SER A 447 7.58 19.31 36.10
C SER A 447 7.01 20.72 36.17
N SER A 448 6.71 21.18 37.38
CA SER A 448 6.06 22.49 37.62
C SER A 448 4.82 22.72 36.73
N GLY A 449 4.00 21.67 36.59
CA GLY A 449 2.75 21.74 35.84
C GLY A 449 2.88 21.47 34.33
N TYR A 450 4.08 21.22 33.81
CA TYR A 450 4.30 21.02 32.38
C TYR A 450 4.95 19.70 32.06
N VAL A 451 4.59 19.15 30.91
CA VAL A 451 5.27 18.00 30.31
C VAL A 451 5.32 18.13 28.79
N GLY A 452 6.43 17.72 28.21
CA GLY A 452 6.62 17.67 26.75
C GLY A 452 5.90 16.51 26.08
N SER A 453 5.98 16.46 24.76
CA SER A 453 5.67 15.27 23.97
C SER A 453 6.53 14.08 24.41
N GLU A 454 6.00 12.86 24.27
CA GLU A 454 6.81 11.64 24.42
C GLU A 454 7.61 11.34 23.17
N ILE A 455 7.26 11.94 22.04
CA ILE A 455 8.04 11.90 20.81
C ILE A 455 9.06 13.02 20.89
N ASP A 456 10.34 12.67 20.95
CA ASP A 456 11.41 13.66 20.90
C ASP A 456 11.47 14.24 19.48
N ALA A 457 11.27 15.55 19.36
CA ALA A 457 11.26 16.24 18.08
C ALA A 457 12.61 16.09 17.36
N ASP A 458 12.57 16.05 16.04
CA ASP A 458 13.74 16.00 15.15
C ASP A 458 14.65 14.77 15.41
N THR A 459 14.06 13.63 15.79
CA THR A 459 14.77 12.38 16.01
C THR A 459 14.27 11.27 15.07
N GLY A 460 15.17 10.38 14.67
CA GLY A 460 14.87 9.32 13.70
C GLY A 460 14.65 9.89 12.29
N ASP A 461 13.96 9.14 11.46
CA ASP A 461 13.69 9.49 10.06
C ASP A 461 12.18 9.50 9.79
N VAL A 462 11.72 10.45 8.99
CA VAL A 462 10.37 10.48 8.41
C VAL A 462 10.43 9.79 7.06
N LEU A 463 9.94 8.55 6.98
CA LEU A 463 10.01 7.74 5.75
C LEU A 463 8.84 7.97 4.80
N TYR A 464 7.71 8.38 5.33
CA TYR A 464 6.49 8.63 4.58
C TYR A 464 5.71 9.75 5.26
N LEU A 465 5.17 10.64 4.48
CA LEU A 465 4.33 11.72 4.94
C LEU A 465 3.14 11.87 3.99
N GLU A 466 1.94 11.88 4.54
CA GLU A 466 0.71 12.04 3.79
C GLU A 466 -0.16 13.12 4.43
N ASN A 467 -0.62 14.06 3.64
CA ASN A 467 -1.70 14.95 4.01
C ASN A 467 -3.02 14.42 3.42
N ARG A 468 -4.08 14.44 4.19
CA ARG A 468 -5.40 13.94 3.78
C ARG A 468 -6.52 14.86 4.23
N ALA A 469 -7.72 14.62 3.73
CA ALA A 469 -8.91 15.26 4.26
C ALA A 469 -9.03 14.99 5.76
N SER A 470 -9.67 15.92 6.48
CA SER A 470 -9.93 15.77 7.91
C SER A 470 -10.59 14.42 8.23
N ILE A 471 -10.00 13.72 9.18
CA ILE A 471 -10.55 12.49 9.76
C ILE A 471 -10.82 12.77 11.22
N THR A 472 -12.06 12.52 11.63
CA THR A 472 -12.51 12.69 13.03
C THR A 472 -12.86 11.32 13.56
N ARG A 473 -12.26 10.93 14.69
CA ARG A 473 -12.67 9.72 15.38
C ARG A 473 -14.07 9.90 15.99
N ALA A 474 -15.00 9.03 15.58
CA ALA A 474 -16.31 8.96 16.21
C ALA A 474 -16.23 8.20 17.53
N SER A 475 -17.23 8.46 18.39
CA SER A 475 -17.47 7.76 19.64
C SER A 475 -17.51 6.24 19.44
N ASP A 476 -16.86 5.48 20.33
CA ASP A 476 -16.80 4.00 20.35
C ASP A 476 -16.20 3.37 19.09
N GLN A 477 -15.46 4.10 18.27
CA GLN A 477 -14.80 3.57 17.09
C GLN A 477 -13.29 3.43 17.29
N THR A 478 -12.74 2.39 16.68
CA THR A 478 -11.31 2.24 16.48
C THR A 478 -10.96 2.84 15.12
N GLU A 479 -9.97 3.73 15.09
CA GLU A 479 -9.51 4.30 13.83
C GLU A 479 -8.37 3.47 13.24
N ASN A 480 -8.57 2.99 12.01
CA ASN A 480 -7.55 2.29 11.23
C ASN A 480 -6.83 3.27 10.30
N VAL A 481 -5.53 3.36 10.43
CA VAL A 481 -4.66 4.26 9.69
C VAL A 481 -3.66 3.48 8.84
#